data_d15abb9c8c3a2126e04a61ce7626e6c7
#
_entry.id   d15abb9c8c3a2126e04a61ce7626e6c7
#
_cell.length_a   1.000
_cell.length_b   1.000
_cell.length_c   1.000
_cell.angle_alpha   90.00
_cell.angle_beta   90.00
_cell.angle_gamma   90.00
#
_symmetry.space_group_name_H-M   'P 1'
#
loop_
_entity.id
_entity.type
_entity.pdbx_description
1 polymer ?
#
loop_
_entity_poly.entity_id
_entity_poly.type
_entity_poly.pdbx_seq_one_letter_code
_entity_poly.pdbx_strand_id
1 'polypeptide(L)'
;NLWVLGPCAEIPRELAAKVMRPVPALFIGEMMGETVARQIKDIPVPAQATVRQLKVNASNYGQTGELLSPLRPSLQKGFVDSPAGALPVLGSYDVVVMGGGTAGASAGISAAKQGANTLVLEYLHGLGGLSTLGMIGVYWDGFRGGYTAHIDKSVLAMAPKDHPRQPKGEGRFPADWKMEWHRKELLQAGGKL
;
A
#
# COMPACT_ATOMS: atom_id res chain seq x y z
N ASN A 1 -13.99 9.27 -5.71
CA ASN A 1 -12.75 10.00 -5.47
C ASN A 1 -11.57 9.03 -5.60
N LEU A 2 -10.47 9.49 -6.17
CA LEU A 2 -9.22 8.75 -6.32
C LEU A 2 -8.11 9.55 -5.63
N TRP A 3 -7.39 8.90 -4.74
CA TRP A 3 -6.18 9.43 -4.11
C TRP A 3 -4.99 8.60 -4.58
N VAL A 4 -3.91 9.25 -4.97
CA VAL A 4 -2.73 8.59 -5.51
C VAL A 4 -1.56 8.80 -4.55
N LEU A 5 -0.98 7.69 -4.10
CA LEU A 5 0.22 7.64 -3.26
C LEU A 5 1.41 7.10 -4.07
N GLY A 6 2.60 7.51 -3.66
CA GLY A 6 3.83 6.99 -4.23
C GLY A 6 4.22 7.63 -5.57
N PRO A 7 5.00 6.93 -6.41
CA PRO A 7 5.64 7.51 -7.60
C PRO A 7 4.69 8.01 -8.69
N CYS A 8 3.43 7.57 -8.63
CA CYS A 8 2.41 7.97 -9.59
C CYS A 8 1.62 9.21 -9.16
N ALA A 9 1.91 9.77 -7.98
CA ALA A 9 1.29 11.00 -7.54
C ALA A 9 1.78 12.20 -8.38
N GLU A 10 0.85 13.07 -8.75
CA GLU A 10 1.17 14.31 -9.47
C GLU A 10 1.76 15.33 -8.51
N ILE A 11 3.06 15.29 -8.33
CA ILE A 11 3.83 16.20 -7.46
C ILE A 11 5.07 16.70 -8.17
N PRO A 12 5.54 17.93 -7.88
CA PRO A 12 6.77 18.45 -8.43
C PRO A 12 7.96 17.51 -8.16
N ARG A 13 8.85 17.38 -9.14
CA ARG A 13 9.99 16.44 -9.09
C ARG A 13 10.87 16.64 -7.84
N GLU A 14 11.10 17.89 -7.44
CA GLU A 14 11.90 18.21 -6.25
C GLU A 14 11.22 17.73 -4.96
N LEU A 15 9.90 17.85 -4.89
CA LEU A 15 9.13 17.34 -3.78
C LEU A 15 9.05 15.81 -3.80
N ALA A 16 8.89 15.21 -5.01
CA ALA A 16 8.90 13.76 -5.17
C ALA A 16 10.17 13.14 -4.60
N ALA A 17 11.34 13.72 -4.86
CA ALA A 17 12.61 13.24 -4.33
C ALA A 17 12.66 13.21 -2.78
N LYS A 18 11.88 14.04 -2.12
CA LYS A 18 11.79 14.09 -0.65
C LYS A 18 10.74 13.12 -0.11
N VAL A 19 9.55 13.08 -0.72
CA VAL A 19 8.41 12.31 -0.19
C VAL A 19 8.41 10.84 -0.58
N MET A 20 9.20 10.45 -1.60
CA MET A 20 9.35 9.05 -2.01
C MET A 20 10.31 8.25 -1.14
N ARG A 21 10.96 8.86 -0.17
CA ARG A 21 11.81 8.16 0.79
C ARG A 21 10.95 7.32 1.75
N PRO A 22 11.46 6.19 2.26
CA PRO A 22 10.66 5.27 3.07
C PRO A 22 9.97 5.91 4.28
N VAL A 23 10.68 6.74 5.03
CA VAL A 23 10.11 7.36 6.24
C VAL A 23 9.02 8.39 5.91
N PRO A 24 9.23 9.37 5.02
CA PRO A 24 8.15 10.23 4.54
C PRO A 24 6.97 9.46 3.96
N ALA A 25 7.20 8.39 3.20
CA ALA A 25 6.14 7.57 2.62
C ALA A 25 5.25 6.91 3.68
N LEU A 26 5.82 6.46 4.80
CA LEU A 26 5.05 5.93 5.94
C LEU A 26 4.11 6.98 6.52
N PHE A 27 4.63 8.19 6.79
CA PHE A 27 3.82 9.29 7.33
C PHE A 27 2.72 9.75 6.37
N ILE A 28 3.04 9.83 5.07
CA ILE A 28 2.06 10.19 4.05
C ILE A 28 0.97 9.12 3.98
N GLY A 29 1.34 7.85 4.04
CA GLY A 29 0.40 6.73 4.08
C GLY A 29 -0.54 6.82 5.29
N GLU A 30 0.00 7.01 6.48
CA GLU A 30 -0.78 7.21 7.72
C GLU A 30 -1.77 8.36 7.56
N MET A 31 -1.27 9.55 7.21
CA MET A 31 -2.05 10.77 7.06
C MET A 31 -3.15 10.63 6.01
N MET A 32 -2.87 9.99 4.88
CA MET A 32 -3.85 9.76 3.83
C MET A 32 -4.92 8.76 4.26
N GLY A 33 -4.54 7.67 4.94
CA GLY A 33 -5.48 6.71 5.49
C GLY A 33 -6.49 7.36 6.44
N GLU A 34 -6.02 8.16 7.38
CA GLU A 34 -6.87 8.92 8.29
C GLU A 34 -7.76 9.93 7.57
N THR A 35 -7.19 10.65 6.59
CA THR A 35 -7.92 11.67 5.83
C THR A 35 -9.05 11.04 5.01
N VAL A 36 -8.76 9.97 4.29
CA VAL A 36 -9.75 9.24 3.48
C VAL A 36 -10.84 8.65 4.38
N ALA A 37 -10.48 8.02 5.49
CA ALA A 37 -11.44 7.45 6.44
C ALA A 37 -12.37 8.50 7.05
N ARG A 38 -11.89 9.74 7.26
CA ARG A 38 -12.74 10.84 7.68
C ARG A 38 -13.66 11.32 6.58
N GLN A 39 -13.15 11.51 5.37
CA GLN A 39 -13.92 12.03 4.24
C GLN A 39 -14.99 11.07 3.75
N ILE A 40 -14.74 9.74 3.84
CA ILE A 40 -15.69 8.74 3.36
C ILE A 40 -17.01 8.74 4.16
N LYS A 41 -16.99 9.20 5.40
CA LYS A 41 -18.20 9.29 6.25
C LYS A 41 -19.26 10.23 5.68
N ASP A 42 -18.81 11.22 4.91
CA ASP A 42 -19.69 12.24 4.31
C ASP A 42 -20.02 11.91 2.84
N ILE A 43 -19.50 10.81 2.30
CA ILE A 43 -19.75 10.38 0.93
C ILE A 43 -20.92 9.39 0.92
N PRO A 44 -22.03 9.70 0.22
CA PRO A 44 -23.14 8.78 0.12
C PRO A 44 -22.73 7.50 -0.62
N VAL A 45 -23.19 6.37 -0.10
CA VAL A 45 -22.98 5.07 -0.77
C VAL A 45 -23.73 5.10 -2.11
N PRO A 46 -23.05 4.92 -3.25
CA PRO A 46 -23.70 4.92 -4.54
C PRO A 46 -24.67 3.74 -4.64
N ALA A 47 -25.88 3.99 -5.09
CA ALA A 47 -26.88 2.93 -5.29
C ALA A 47 -26.44 1.91 -6.36
N GLN A 48 -25.58 2.31 -7.26
CA GLN A 48 -25.03 1.47 -8.32
C GLN A 48 -23.62 1.93 -8.71
N ALA A 49 -22.68 0.99 -8.77
CA ALA A 49 -21.36 1.27 -9.33
C ALA A 49 -21.43 1.11 -10.86
N THR A 50 -21.20 2.20 -11.58
CA THR A 50 -21.05 2.15 -13.04
C THR A 50 -19.61 2.27 -13.43
N VAL A 51 -19.10 1.29 -14.16
CA VAL A 51 -17.79 1.39 -14.80
C VAL A 51 -17.96 2.26 -16.05
N ARG A 52 -17.40 3.47 -16.02
CA ARG A 52 -17.30 4.28 -17.23
C ARG A 52 -16.42 3.53 -18.23
N GLN A 53 -16.96 3.14 -19.37
CA GLN A 53 -16.13 2.75 -20.49
C GLN A 53 -15.37 3.99 -20.95
N LEU A 54 -14.09 4.07 -20.58
CA LEU A 54 -13.18 5.02 -21.18
C LEU A 54 -13.03 4.59 -22.64
N LYS A 55 -13.42 5.46 -23.58
CA LYS A 55 -12.97 5.33 -24.95
C LYS A 55 -11.46 5.61 -24.96
N VAL A 56 -10.69 4.57 -24.79
CA VAL A 56 -9.24 4.67 -24.76
C VAL A 56 -8.76 4.59 -26.20
N ASN A 57 -8.10 5.62 -26.67
CA ASN A 57 -7.40 5.57 -27.95
C ASN A 57 -6.29 4.52 -27.85
N ALA A 58 -6.32 3.52 -28.72
CA ALA A 58 -5.39 2.39 -28.70
C ALA A 58 -3.89 2.81 -28.74
N SER A 59 -3.59 4.02 -29.22
CA SER A 59 -2.25 4.59 -29.26
C SER A 59 -1.68 5.02 -27.90
N ASN A 60 -2.51 5.13 -26.85
CA ASN A 60 -2.12 5.62 -25.53
C ASN A 60 -2.09 4.52 -24.45
N TYR A 61 -2.19 3.27 -24.84
CA TYR A 61 -2.06 2.18 -23.88
C TYR A 61 -0.59 2.07 -23.43
N GLY A 62 -0.33 2.46 -22.20
CA GLY A 62 0.76 1.84 -21.47
C GLY A 62 0.49 0.32 -21.46
N GLN A 63 1.51 -0.48 -21.69
CA GLN A 63 1.35 -1.92 -21.70
C GLN A 63 1.01 -2.41 -20.29
N THR A 64 -0.26 -2.68 -20.05
CA THR A 64 -0.73 -3.25 -18.78
C THR A 64 -0.36 -4.73 -18.62
N GLY A 65 0.31 -5.32 -19.59
CA GLY A 65 0.82 -6.67 -19.55
C GLY A 65 1.75 -6.99 -18.39
N GLU A 66 2.37 -5.99 -17.77
CA GLU A 66 3.16 -6.16 -16.55
C GLU A 66 2.32 -6.67 -15.38
N LEU A 67 1.04 -6.34 -15.35
CA LEU A 67 0.12 -6.78 -14.29
C LEU A 67 -0.32 -8.24 -14.45
N LEU A 68 -0.24 -8.79 -15.65
CA LEU A 68 -0.72 -10.12 -15.98
C LEU A 68 0.41 -11.12 -16.19
N SER A 69 1.64 -10.64 -16.34
CA SER A 69 2.81 -11.48 -16.56
C SER A 69 4.03 -10.91 -15.84
N PRO A 70 4.79 -11.73 -15.11
CA PRO A 70 6.08 -11.33 -14.55
C PRO A 70 7.13 -11.09 -15.63
N LEU A 71 6.82 -11.40 -16.89
CA LEU A 71 7.68 -11.18 -18.04
C LEU A 71 7.54 -9.75 -18.54
N ARG A 72 8.62 -9.26 -19.13
CA ARG A 72 8.66 -7.91 -19.70
C ARG A 72 7.56 -7.73 -20.75
N PRO A 73 6.80 -6.62 -20.73
CA PRO A 73 5.69 -6.38 -21.67
C PRO A 73 6.13 -6.46 -23.14
N SER A 74 7.37 -6.07 -23.44
CA SER A 74 7.96 -6.16 -24.77
C SER A 74 8.07 -7.59 -25.33
N LEU A 75 7.94 -8.60 -24.49
CA LEU A 75 7.97 -10.00 -24.89
C LEU A 75 6.57 -10.57 -25.13
N GLN A 76 5.52 -9.85 -24.84
CA GLN A 76 4.15 -10.27 -25.10
C GLN A 76 3.81 -10.13 -26.57
N LYS A 77 3.48 -11.25 -27.20
CA LYS A 77 3.10 -11.31 -28.61
C LYS A 77 1.63 -11.74 -28.69
N GLY A 78 0.77 -10.77 -28.95
CA GLY A 78 -0.64 -11.01 -29.22
C GLY A 78 -1.55 -10.74 -28.01
N PHE A 79 -2.81 -10.49 -28.33
CA PHE A 79 -3.89 -10.23 -27.37
C PHE A 79 -5.02 -11.21 -27.66
N VAL A 80 -5.74 -11.59 -26.62
CA VAL A 80 -7.02 -12.28 -26.76
C VAL A 80 -8.11 -11.24 -26.51
N ASP A 81 -9.00 -11.07 -27.47
CA ASP A 81 -10.15 -10.20 -27.31
C ASP A 81 -11.03 -10.73 -26.18
N SER A 82 -11.30 -9.89 -25.19
CA SER A 82 -12.26 -10.18 -24.14
C SER A 82 -13.58 -9.50 -24.50
N PRO A 83 -14.65 -10.25 -24.75
CA PRO A 83 -15.95 -9.63 -25.01
C PRO A 83 -16.42 -8.85 -23.78
N ALA A 84 -17.24 -7.82 -24.03
CA ALA A 84 -17.89 -7.09 -22.95
C ALA A 84 -18.67 -8.06 -22.06
N GLY A 85 -18.41 -8.03 -20.79
CA GLY A 85 -19.01 -8.94 -19.81
C GLY A 85 -19.18 -8.28 -18.44
N ALA A 86 -19.88 -8.94 -17.55
CA ALA A 86 -20.00 -8.54 -16.16
C ALA A 86 -18.88 -9.17 -15.33
N LEU A 87 -18.21 -8.37 -14.48
CA LEU A 87 -17.28 -8.87 -13.50
C LEU A 87 -18.02 -9.19 -12.20
N PRO A 88 -17.68 -10.28 -11.50
CA PRO A 88 -18.26 -10.58 -10.22
C PRO A 88 -17.83 -9.50 -9.19
N VAL A 89 -18.77 -9.04 -8.39
CA VAL A 89 -18.48 -8.19 -7.24
C VAL A 89 -18.08 -9.08 -6.07
N LEU A 90 -16.80 -9.02 -5.65
CA LEU A 90 -16.26 -9.86 -4.57
C LEU A 90 -16.49 -9.26 -3.18
N GLY A 91 -16.74 -7.97 -3.08
CA GLY A 91 -16.98 -7.31 -1.82
C GLY A 91 -17.27 -5.81 -1.99
N SER A 92 -17.67 -5.18 -0.89
CA SER A 92 -17.90 -3.74 -0.80
C SER A 92 -17.11 -3.20 0.39
N TYR A 93 -16.38 -2.12 0.19
CA TYR A 93 -15.47 -1.52 1.17
C TYR A 93 -15.59 -0.01 1.12
N ASP A 94 -15.37 0.64 2.27
CA ASP A 94 -15.29 2.10 2.35
C ASP A 94 -13.98 2.61 1.77
N VAL A 95 -12.89 1.88 2.03
CA VAL A 95 -11.55 2.22 1.55
C VAL A 95 -10.90 0.98 0.92
N VAL A 96 -10.43 1.13 -0.31
CA VAL A 96 -9.60 0.13 -0.99
C VAL A 96 -8.23 0.72 -1.28
N VAL A 97 -7.21 0.13 -0.70
CA VAL A 97 -5.81 0.52 -0.94
C VAL A 97 -5.21 -0.44 -1.97
N MET A 98 -4.84 0.06 -3.12
CA MET A 98 -4.19 -0.71 -4.18
C MET A 98 -2.68 -0.58 -4.07
N GLY A 99 -2.04 -1.67 -3.69
CA GLY A 99 -0.63 -1.77 -3.37
C GLY A 99 -0.33 -1.59 -1.88
N GLY A 100 0.06 -2.66 -1.21
CA GLY A 100 0.43 -2.70 0.21
C GLY A 100 1.92 -2.41 0.47
N GLY A 101 2.56 -1.61 -0.39
CA GLY A 101 3.95 -1.20 -0.19
C GLY A 101 4.16 -0.30 1.04
N THR A 102 5.28 0.42 1.09
CA THR A 102 5.67 1.24 2.26
C THR A 102 4.56 2.23 2.67
N ALA A 103 4.00 2.98 1.73
CA ALA A 103 2.94 3.95 1.99
C ALA A 103 1.56 3.27 2.11
N GLY A 104 1.27 2.31 1.23
CA GLY A 104 -0.05 1.66 1.18
C GLY A 104 -0.36 0.82 2.40
N ALA A 105 0.61 0.07 2.94
CA ALA A 105 0.44 -0.66 4.19
C ALA A 105 0.06 0.29 5.34
N SER A 106 0.75 1.42 5.45
CA SER A 106 0.47 2.44 6.46
C SER A 106 -0.90 3.08 6.28
N ALA A 107 -1.28 3.39 5.02
CA ALA A 107 -2.58 3.96 4.69
C ALA A 107 -3.72 3.01 5.06
N GLY A 108 -3.60 1.73 4.71
CA GLY A 108 -4.62 0.73 5.02
C GLY A 108 -4.80 0.50 6.51
N ILE A 109 -3.69 0.37 7.25
CA ILE A 109 -3.71 0.23 8.72
C ILE A 109 -4.36 1.46 9.36
N SER A 110 -4.00 2.66 8.90
CA SER A 110 -4.53 3.90 9.46
C SER A 110 -6.02 4.06 9.16
N ALA A 111 -6.46 3.77 7.94
CA ALA A 111 -7.87 3.81 7.58
C ALA A 111 -8.70 2.82 8.43
N ALA A 112 -8.23 1.59 8.58
CA ALA A 112 -8.89 0.58 9.39
C ALA A 112 -8.95 0.98 10.89
N LYS A 113 -7.88 1.57 11.43
CA LYS A 113 -7.86 2.10 12.81
C LYS A 113 -8.87 3.24 13.02
N GLN A 114 -9.23 3.98 11.99
CA GLN A 114 -10.29 4.99 12.04
C GLN A 114 -11.71 4.39 11.88
N GLY A 115 -11.82 3.07 11.80
CA GLY A 115 -13.08 2.33 11.73
C GLY A 115 -13.68 2.22 10.32
N ALA A 116 -12.93 2.55 9.27
CA ALA A 116 -13.37 2.32 7.90
C ALA A 116 -13.27 0.82 7.55
N ASN A 117 -14.29 0.27 6.86
CA ASN A 117 -14.23 -1.07 6.28
C ASN A 117 -13.20 -1.07 5.15
N THR A 118 -11.99 -1.51 5.46
CA THR A 118 -10.81 -1.32 4.62
C THR A 118 -10.34 -2.64 4.01
N LEU A 119 -10.04 -2.62 2.69
CA LEU A 119 -9.33 -3.67 1.98
C LEU A 119 -7.98 -3.14 1.49
N VAL A 120 -6.93 -3.90 1.73
CA VAL A 120 -5.63 -3.68 1.08
C VAL A 120 -5.41 -4.77 0.06
N LEU A 121 -5.18 -4.39 -1.19
CA LEU A 121 -4.82 -5.31 -2.27
C LEU A 121 -3.31 -5.25 -2.49
N GLU A 122 -2.62 -6.37 -2.32
CA GLU A 122 -1.19 -6.46 -2.58
C GLU A 122 -0.92 -7.64 -3.54
N TYR A 123 -0.09 -7.38 -4.54
CA TYR A 123 0.26 -8.38 -5.54
C TYR A 123 1.25 -9.42 -4.97
N LEU A 124 2.15 -8.98 -4.09
CA LEU A 124 3.14 -9.83 -3.47
C LEU A 124 2.58 -10.46 -2.17
N HIS A 125 3.31 -11.40 -1.62
CA HIS A 125 2.87 -12.17 -0.45
C HIS A 125 2.93 -11.43 0.89
N GLY A 126 3.30 -10.14 0.90
CA GLY A 126 3.46 -9.40 2.16
C GLY A 126 3.39 -7.89 2.02
N LEU A 127 3.10 -7.23 3.12
CA LEU A 127 2.97 -5.79 3.23
C LEU A 127 4.31 -5.11 3.58
N GLY A 128 4.44 -3.83 3.24
CA GLY A 128 5.55 -2.96 3.65
C GLY A 128 6.59 -2.67 2.58
N GLY A 129 6.55 -3.35 1.43
CA GLY A 129 7.36 -3.08 0.25
C GLY A 129 8.86 -3.21 0.49
N LEU A 130 9.65 -2.16 0.17
CA LEU A 130 11.12 -2.18 0.25
C LEU A 130 11.65 -2.57 1.63
N SER A 131 10.97 -2.14 2.69
CA SER A 131 11.42 -2.41 4.06
C SER A 131 11.06 -3.79 4.58
N THR A 132 10.40 -4.61 3.78
CA THR A 132 9.98 -5.98 4.09
C THR A 132 10.41 -6.92 2.99
N LEU A 133 9.63 -7.05 1.92
CA LEU A 133 9.95 -7.90 0.78
C LEU A 133 11.24 -7.50 0.05
N GLY A 134 11.57 -6.19 0.04
CA GLY A 134 12.84 -5.69 -0.48
C GLY A 134 14.03 -5.91 0.45
N MET A 135 13.83 -6.51 1.63
CA MET A 135 14.87 -6.87 2.62
C MET A 135 15.74 -5.71 3.11
N ILE A 136 15.26 -4.47 2.97
CA ILE A 136 15.97 -3.28 3.46
C ILE A 136 15.57 -3.00 4.90
N GLY A 137 16.27 -3.62 5.84
CA GLY A 137 15.98 -3.59 7.28
C GLY A 137 16.49 -2.34 8.02
N VAL A 138 16.63 -1.20 7.33
CA VAL A 138 17.12 0.04 7.95
C VAL A 138 16.58 1.27 7.22
N TYR A 139 16.32 2.35 7.97
CA TYR A 139 16.09 3.67 7.41
C TYR A 139 17.37 4.48 7.42
N TRP A 140 17.82 4.95 6.26
CA TRP A 140 19.01 5.81 6.18
C TRP A 140 18.69 7.27 6.40
N ASP A 141 17.48 7.71 6.06
CA ASP A 141 17.06 9.09 6.11
C ASP A 141 15.66 9.24 6.71
N GLY A 142 15.39 10.42 7.23
CA GLY A 142 14.08 10.85 7.69
C GLY A 142 13.96 10.95 9.22
N PHE A 143 12.91 11.62 9.65
CA PHE A 143 12.56 11.75 11.06
C PHE A 143 11.94 10.47 11.60
N ARG A 144 12.51 9.91 12.65
CA ARG A 144 12.10 8.63 13.24
C ARG A 144 11.21 8.80 14.48
N GLY A 145 10.35 9.81 14.45
CA GLY A 145 9.37 10.05 15.52
C GLY A 145 7.97 9.58 15.15
N GLY A 146 7.03 9.74 16.04
CA GLY A 146 5.62 9.49 15.80
C GLY A 146 5.34 8.06 15.32
N TYR A 147 4.66 7.93 14.19
CA TYR A 147 4.25 6.64 13.61
C TYR A 147 5.43 5.72 13.31
N THR A 148 6.53 6.25 12.78
CA THR A 148 7.74 5.45 12.52
C THR A 148 8.34 4.88 13.80
N ALA A 149 8.44 5.68 14.87
CA ALA A 149 8.91 5.20 16.16
C ALA A 149 7.98 4.14 16.76
N HIS A 150 6.66 4.29 16.55
CA HIS A 150 5.68 3.29 16.95
C HIS A 150 5.91 1.96 16.22
N ILE A 151 6.10 1.99 14.90
CA ILE A 151 6.41 0.78 14.10
C ILE A 151 7.66 0.12 14.65
N ASP A 152 8.76 0.85 14.76
CA ASP A 152 10.05 0.30 15.16
C ASP A 152 9.98 -0.37 16.55
N LYS A 153 9.37 0.30 17.52
CA LYS A 153 9.16 -0.25 18.87
C LYS A 153 8.30 -1.51 18.84
N SER A 154 7.21 -1.50 18.07
CA SER A 154 6.27 -2.61 18.02
C SER A 154 6.84 -3.81 17.29
N VAL A 155 7.59 -3.61 16.21
CA VAL A 155 8.28 -4.68 15.49
C VAL A 155 9.33 -5.33 16.38
N LEU A 156 10.12 -4.54 17.10
CA LEU A 156 11.12 -5.08 18.03
C LEU A 156 10.50 -5.83 19.21
N ALA A 157 9.31 -5.41 19.66
CA ALA A 157 8.57 -6.10 20.71
C ALA A 157 8.04 -7.48 20.29
N MET A 158 7.97 -7.78 18.98
CA MET A 158 7.63 -9.11 18.47
C MET A 158 8.79 -10.11 18.57
N ALA A 159 10.01 -9.61 18.78
CA ALA A 159 11.18 -10.47 18.86
C ALA A 159 11.10 -11.42 20.06
N PRO A 160 11.43 -12.70 19.90
CA PRO A 160 11.76 -13.57 21.01
C PRO A 160 12.90 -12.95 21.83
N LYS A 161 12.80 -13.00 23.16
CA LYS A 161 13.77 -12.37 24.07
C LYS A 161 15.22 -12.80 23.83
N ASP A 162 15.42 -14.03 23.37
CA ASP A 162 16.71 -14.64 23.16
C ASP A 162 17.09 -14.77 21.68
N HIS A 163 16.46 -14.00 20.80
CA HIS A 163 16.72 -14.13 19.37
C HIS A 163 18.08 -13.56 18.98
N PRO A 164 18.98 -14.35 18.37
CA PRO A 164 20.36 -13.94 18.07
C PRO A 164 20.44 -12.83 17.00
N ARG A 165 19.35 -12.55 16.30
CA ARG A 165 19.24 -11.53 15.25
C ARG A 165 18.59 -10.23 15.72
N GLN A 166 18.59 -9.94 17.01
CA GLN A 166 18.12 -8.64 17.46
C GLN A 166 19.00 -7.54 16.81
N PRO A 167 18.39 -6.62 16.04
CA PRO A 167 19.17 -5.60 15.37
C PRO A 167 19.79 -4.67 16.41
N LYS A 168 21.11 -4.49 16.31
CA LYS A 168 21.83 -3.49 17.11
C LYS A 168 21.77 -2.15 16.40
N GLY A 169 21.20 -1.14 17.05
CA GLY A 169 21.15 0.24 16.57
C GLY A 169 19.76 0.73 16.21
N GLU A 170 19.58 2.04 16.26
CA GLU A 170 18.33 2.70 15.96
C GLU A 170 17.91 2.53 14.49
N GLY A 171 16.61 2.34 14.26
CA GLY A 171 16.02 2.24 12.94
C GLY A 171 16.40 0.97 12.16
N ARG A 172 16.94 -0.04 12.83
CA ARG A 172 17.13 -1.38 12.26
C ARG A 172 16.02 -2.30 12.75
N PHE A 173 15.52 -3.12 11.85
CA PHE A 173 14.47 -4.10 12.14
C PHE A 173 14.63 -5.32 11.23
N PRO A 174 14.24 -6.50 11.70
CA PRO A 174 14.10 -7.67 10.84
C PRO A 174 12.94 -7.46 9.85
N ALA A 175 13.21 -7.64 8.58
CA ALA A 175 12.24 -7.43 7.51
C ALA A 175 10.99 -8.32 7.68
N ASP A 176 11.21 -9.59 8.02
CA ASP A 176 10.13 -10.56 8.23
C ASP A 176 9.20 -10.18 9.39
N TRP A 177 9.77 -9.68 10.49
CA TRP A 177 8.96 -9.24 11.63
C TRP A 177 8.15 -8.01 11.31
N LYS A 178 8.73 -7.09 10.54
CA LYS A 178 8.00 -5.90 10.09
C LYS A 178 6.88 -6.25 9.13
N MET A 179 7.10 -7.20 8.24
CA MET A 179 6.07 -7.70 7.33
C MET A 179 4.90 -8.30 8.11
N GLU A 180 5.19 -9.18 9.08
CA GLU A 180 4.17 -9.77 9.95
C GLU A 180 3.50 -8.73 10.85
N TRP A 181 4.23 -7.74 11.33
CA TRP A 181 3.67 -6.62 12.08
C TRP A 181 2.61 -5.88 11.25
N HIS A 182 2.90 -5.50 10.00
CA HIS A 182 1.94 -4.83 9.13
C HIS A 182 0.66 -5.66 8.94
N ARG A 183 0.82 -6.96 8.67
CA ARG A 183 -0.31 -7.87 8.51
C ARG A 183 -1.16 -7.93 9.78
N LYS A 184 -0.52 -8.08 10.91
CA LYS A 184 -1.18 -8.19 12.22
C LYS A 184 -1.91 -6.91 12.61
N GLU A 185 -1.28 -5.75 12.43
CA GLU A 185 -1.90 -4.46 12.70
C GLU A 185 -3.13 -4.19 11.82
N LEU A 186 -3.04 -4.52 10.52
CA LEU A 186 -4.17 -4.39 9.61
C LEU A 186 -5.36 -5.24 10.06
N LEU A 187 -5.12 -6.52 10.31
CA LEU A 187 -6.17 -7.46 10.71
C LEU A 187 -6.76 -7.13 12.08
N GLN A 188 -5.95 -6.73 13.05
CA GLN A 188 -6.40 -6.32 14.38
C GLN A 188 -7.23 -5.04 14.35
N ALA A 189 -6.95 -4.14 13.41
CA ALA A 189 -7.76 -2.96 13.16
C ALA A 189 -9.07 -3.25 12.41
N GLY A 190 -9.32 -4.52 12.03
CA GLY A 190 -10.50 -4.91 11.27
C GLY A 190 -10.38 -4.77 9.75
N GLY A 191 -9.21 -4.41 9.26
CA GLY A 191 -8.91 -4.38 7.83
C GLY A 191 -8.79 -5.79 7.23
N LYS A 192 -8.87 -5.86 5.91
CA LYS A 192 -8.73 -7.10 5.12
C LYS A 192 -7.55 -6.98 4.17
N LEU A 193 -6.95 -8.14 3.85
CA LEU A 193 -5.86 -8.30 2.90
C LEU A 193 -6.25 -9.32 1.85
#